data_ba960828892176d7218ba0a504e800f8
#
_entry.id   ba960828892176d7218ba0a504e800f8
#
_cell.length_a   1.000
_cell.length_b   1.000
_cell.length_c   1.000
_cell.angle_alpha   90.00
_cell.angle_beta   90.00
_cell.angle_gamma   90.00
#
_symmetry.space_group_name_H-M   'P 1'
#
loop_
_entity.id
_entity.type
_entity.pdbx_description
1 polymer ?
#
loop_
_entity_poly.entity_id
_entity_poly.type
_entity_poly.pdbx_seq_one_letter_code
_entity_poly.pdbx_strand_id
1 'polypeptide(L)'
;GGMCVTDDNELATRLKLIRNHGENCTDMLDGGPIANMVGMNLRMTEMSAAVGRVQLSNADAHVEARERIAERLTDGLQGLDGLTPPVARDGCRHNFYVWMMKVDEATLGVSRSLFSDALAAEGFPNATGYVAPLYRLPMFKQRIAIGREGWPFTLTERTYDDIACPITE
;
A
#
# COMPACT_ATOMS: atom_id res chain seq x y z
N GLY A 1 -10.60 -0.78 -6.21
CA GLY A 1 -10.56 0.42 -7.04
C GLY A 1 -9.84 1.56 -6.35
N GLY A 2 -9.71 2.68 -7.05
CA GLY A 2 -9.08 3.89 -6.53
C GLY A 2 -9.65 5.12 -7.23
N MET A 3 -9.31 6.29 -6.72
CA MET A 3 -9.74 7.56 -7.29
C MET A 3 -8.55 8.51 -7.36
N CYS A 4 -8.39 9.18 -8.49
CA CYS A 4 -7.45 10.28 -8.67
C CYS A 4 -8.25 11.59 -8.69
N VAL A 5 -7.79 12.57 -7.91
CA VAL A 5 -8.40 13.91 -7.82
C VAL A 5 -7.32 14.95 -8.07
N THR A 6 -7.62 15.93 -8.90
CA THR A 6 -6.70 17.02 -9.24
C THR A 6 -7.47 18.26 -9.70
N ASP A 7 -6.93 19.44 -9.42
CA ASP A 7 -7.39 20.73 -9.96
C ASP A 7 -6.63 21.12 -11.24
N ASP A 8 -5.64 20.36 -11.65
CA ASP A 8 -4.89 20.53 -12.89
C ASP A 8 -5.64 19.91 -14.07
N ASN A 9 -6.09 20.74 -15.00
CA ASN A 9 -6.88 20.31 -16.16
C ASN A 9 -6.08 19.45 -17.15
N GLU A 10 -4.78 19.71 -17.32
CA GLU A 10 -3.92 18.89 -18.19
C GLU A 10 -3.76 17.50 -17.58
N LEU A 11 -3.46 17.41 -16.29
CA LEU A 11 -3.34 16.15 -15.58
C LEU A 11 -4.67 15.39 -15.58
N ALA A 12 -5.81 16.05 -15.36
CA ALA A 12 -7.13 15.44 -15.44
C ALA A 12 -7.40 14.83 -16.81
N THR A 13 -7.00 15.52 -17.88
CA THR A 13 -7.13 15.03 -19.26
C THR A 13 -6.28 13.81 -19.50
N ARG A 14 -5.01 13.83 -19.07
CA ARG A 14 -4.09 12.67 -19.17
C ARG A 14 -4.62 11.46 -18.41
N LEU A 15 -5.15 11.65 -17.20
CA LEU A 15 -5.75 10.57 -16.41
C LEU A 15 -6.95 9.95 -17.11
N LYS A 16 -7.81 10.75 -17.75
CA LYS A 16 -8.94 10.25 -18.55
C LYS A 16 -8.47 9.41 -19.75
N LEU A 17 -7.45 9.88 -20.47
CA LEU A 17 -6.86 9.15 -21.59
C LEU A 17 -6.24 7.82 -21.14
N ILE A 18 -5.38 7.85 -20.12
CA ILE A 18 -4.73 6.63 -19.61
C ILE A 18 -5.77 5.59 -19.15
N ARG A 19 -6.82 6.04 -18.45
CA ARG A 19 -7.91 5.19 -17.99
C ARG A 19 -8.66 4.51 -19.14
N ASN A 20 -8.70 5.12 -20.31
CA ASN A 20 -9.51 4.70 -21.46
C ASN A 20 -8.66 4.39 -22.68
N HIS A 21 -7.69 3.49 -22.56
CA HIS A 21 -6.82 2.98 -23.65
C HIS A 21 -5.90 4.03 -24.31
N GLY A 22 -5.81 5.25 -23.79
CA GLY A 22 -5.12 6.35 -24.46
C GLY A 22 -5.90 6.89 -25.65
N GLU A 23 -7.16 6.51 -25.80
CA GLU A 23 -8.04 6.92 -26.88
C GLU A 23 -8.85 8.17 -26.49
N ASN A 24 -9.01 9.03 -27.47
CA ASN A 24 -9.85 10.21 -27.35
C ASN A 24 -11.32 9.84 -27.57
N CYS A 25 -11.94 9.27 -26.55
CA CYS A 25 -13.35 8.83 -26.60
C CYS A 25 -14.30 9.89 -26.12
N THR A 26 -13.90 11.13 -26.02
CA THR A 26 -14.76 12.11 -25.37
C THR A 26 -14.87 13.35 -26.22
N ASP A 27 -16.08 13.74 -26.50
CA ASP A 27 -16.47 15.08 -26.92
C ASP A 27 -16.04 16.17 -25.89
N MET A 28 -15.34 15.76 -24.84
CA MET A 28 -14.89 16.61 -23.73
C MET A 28 -13.53 17.26 -23.96
N LEU A 29 -12.82 16.90 -25.02
CA LEU A 29 -11.59 17.58 -25.37
C LEU A 29 -11.94 18.57 -26.48
N ASP A 30 -12.22 19.81 -26.08
CA ASP A 30 -12.45 20.94 -26.99
C ASP A 30 -11.44 20.95 -28.13
N GLY A 31 -11.76 20.30 -29.25
CA GLY A 31 -11.08 20.43 -30.54
C GLY A 31 -9.55 20.32 -30.61
N GLY A 32 -8.89 19.94 -29.51
CA GLY A 32 -7.46 19.75 -29.48
C GLY A 32 -7.02 18.52 -30.30
N PRO A 33 -5.76 18.47 -30.76
CA PRO A 33 -5.26 17.31 -31.47
C PRO A 33 -5.39 16.07 -30.60
N ILE A 34 -5.92 14.99 -31.17
CA ILE A 34 -5.98 13.68 -30.54
C ILE A 34 -4.55 13.25 -30.20
N ALA A 35 -4.21 13.25 -28.93
CA ALA A 35 -2.96 12.72 -28.46
C ALA A 35 -3.17 11.24 -28.14
N ASN A 36 -2.91 10.36 -29.09
CA ASN A 36 -2.83 8.94 -28.81
C ASN A 36 -1.62 8.70 -27.89
N MET A 37 -1.89 8.05 -26.76
CA MET A 37 -0.87 7.69 -25.78
C MET A 37 -1.11 6.27 -25.30
N VAL A 38 -0.11 5.67 -24.67
CA VAL A 38 -0.25 4.37 -24.05
C VAL A 38 -1.22 4.48 -22.88
N GLY A 39 -2.27 3.68 -22.90
CA GLY A 39 -3.28 3.63 -21.86
C GLY A 39 -3.78 2.20 -21.65
N MET A 40 -4.62 2.03 -20.65
CA MET A 40 -5.19 0.76 -20.25
C MET A 40 -6.70 0.87 -20.04
N ASN A 41 -7.38 -0.26 -19.94
CA ASN A 41 -8.76 -0.26 -19.49
C ASN A 41 -8.82 -0.23 -17.96
N LEU A 42 -8.84 0.96 -17.40
CA LEU A 42 -8.97 1.19 -15.95
C LEU A 42 -10.35 1.75 -15.59
N ARG A 43 -11.34 1.55 -16.45
CA ARG A 43 -12.72 1.97 -16.17
C ARG A 43 -13.31 1.09 -15.06
N MET A 44 -13.92 1.75 -14.08
CA MET A 44 -14.69 1.03 -13.04
C MET A 44 -15.98 0.50 -13.65
N THR A 45 -16.31 -0.75 -13.37
CA THR A 45 -17.60 -1.33 -13.79
C THR A 45 -18.73 -0.78 -12.92
N GLU A 46 -19.96 -0.76 -13.45
CA GLU A 46 -21.15 -0.35 -12.68
C GLU A 46 -21.35 -1.19 -11.42
N MET A 47 -21.08 -2.49 -11.48
CA MET A 47 -21.15 -3.37 -10.31
C MET A 47 -20.13 -2.97 -9.24
N SER A 48 -18.89 -2.71 -9.63
CA SER A 48 -17.85 -2.24 -8.70
C SER A 48 -18.19 -0.87 -8.11
N ALA A 49 -18.77 0.02 -8.92
CA ALA A 49 -19.22 1.33 -8.49
C ALA A 49 -20.38 1.24 -7.49
N ALA A 50 -21.35 0.36 -7.72
CA ALA A 50 -22.46 0.15 -6.81
C ALA A 50 -21.99 -0.36 -5.44
N VAL A 51 -21.10 -1.36 -5.41
CA VAL A 51 -20.48 -1.85 -4.17
C VAL A 51 -19.66 -0.74 -3.51
N GLY A 52 -18.86 -0.01 -4.30
CA GLY A 52 -18.03 1.08 -3.80
C GLY A 52 -18.83 2.18 -3.12
N ARG A 53 -19.98 2.56 -3.67
CA ARG A 53 -20.87 3.56 -3.05
C ARG A 53 -21.35 3.14 -1.66
N VAL A 54 -21.79 1.89 -1.51
CA VAL A 54 -22.23 1.36 -0.21
C VAL A 54 -21.08 1.29 0.77
N GLN A 55 -19.90 0.83 0.33
CA GLN A 55 -18.72 0.76 1.19
C GLN A 55 -18.26 2.16 1.61
N LEU A 56 -18.31 3.15 0.71
CA LEU A 56 -17.95 4.52 1.02
C LEU A 56 -18.89 5.13 2.07
N SER A 57 -20.20 4.87 2.00
CA SER A 57 -21.14 5.37 3.01
C SER A 57 -20.91 4.80 4.41
N ASN A 58 -20.24 3.65 4.53
CA ASN A 58 -19.91 3.02 5.79
C ASN A 58 -18.43 3.24 6.21
N ALA A 59 -17.64 3.93 5.40
CA ALA A 59 -16.19 4.04 5.58
C ALA A 59 -15.81 4.64 6.93
N ASP A 60 -16.46 5.73 7.34
CA ASP A 60 -16.17 6.41 8.61
C ASP A 60 -16.46 5.50 9.81
N ALA A 61 -17.59 4.83 9.83
CA ALA A 61 -17.94 3.88 10.89
C ALA A 61 -16.93 2.72 11.00
N HIS A 62 -16.43 2.24 9.86
CA HIS A 62 -15.39 1.21 9.83
C HIS A 62 -14.04 1.73 10.32
N VAL A 63 -13.67 2.96 9.98
CA VAL A 63 -12.44 3.59 10.47
C VAL A 63 -12.52 3.80 11.96
N GLU A 64 -13.60 4.38 12.48
CA GLU A 64 -13.82 4.60 13.92
C GLU A 64 -13.79 3.28 14.73
N ALA A 65 -14.35 2.20 14.17
CA ALA A 65 -14.29 0.90 14.84
C ALA A 65 -12.85 0.38 14.95
N ARG A 66 -12.04 0.56 13.88
CA ARG A 66 -10.61 0.20 13.91
C ARG A 66 -9.80 1.07 14.86
N GLU A 67 -10.10 2.37 14.90
CA GLU A 67 -9.47 3.30 15.84
C GLU A 67 -9.71 2.87 17.30
N ARG A 68 -10.95 2.59 17.68
CA ARG A 68 -11.26 2.09 19.03
C ARG A 68 -10.53 0.79 19.38
N ILE A 69 -10.40 -0.13 18.44
CA ILE A 69 -9.64 -1.37 18.65
C ILE A 69 -8.15 -1.05 18.82
N ALA A 70 -7.60 -0.19 17.96
CA ALA A 70 -6.21 0.20 18.01
C ALA A 70 -5.84 0.94 19.30
N GLU A 71 -6.68 1.84 19.78
CA GLU A 71 -6.54 2.52 21.07
C GLU A 71 -6.51 1.50 22.20
N ARG A 72 -7.49 0.60 22.25
CA ARG A 72 -7.54 -0.44 23.29
C ARG A 72 -6.30 -1.35 23.30
N LEU A 73 -5.80 -1.73 22.11
CA LEU A 73 -4.57 -2.51 21.99
C LEU A 73 -3.35 -1.71 22.46
N THR A 74 -3.27 -0.46 22.05
CA THR A 74 -2.16 0.43 22.41
C THR A 74 -2.12 0.66 23.92
N ASP A 75 -3.25 0.98 24.54
CA ASP A 75 -3.37 1.21 25.97
C ASP A 75 -3.04 -0.05 26.78
N GLY A 76 -3.51 -1.20 26.32
CA GLY A 76 -3.25 -2.48 26.98
C GLY A 76 -1.80 -2.95 26.93
N LEU A 77 -1.01 -2.40 25.99
CA LEU A 77 0.41 -2.73 25.82
C LEU A 77 1.36 -1.66 26.36
N GLN A 78 0.83 -0.54 26.85
CA GLN A 78 1.66 0.50 27.46
C GLN A 78 2.44 -0.04 28.67
N GLY A 79 3.74 0.28 28.68
CA GLY A 79 4.63 -0.12 29.78
C GLY A 79 5.11 -1.57 29.71
N LEU A 80 4.80 -2.32 28.66
CA LEU A 80 5.41 -3.62 28.42
C LEU A 80 6.73 -3.43 27.66
N ASP A 81 7.83 -3.73 28.34
CA ASP A 81 9.16 -3.63 27.74
C ASP A 81 9.30 -4.54 26.51
N GLY A 82 9.97 -4.06 25.50
CA GLY A 82 10.20 -4.80 24.26
C GLY A 82 9.06 -4.74 23.24
N LEU A 83 7.92 -4.12 23.56
CA LEU A 83 6.79 -3.93 22.64
C LEU A 83 6.55 -2.44 22.42
N THR A 84 6.51 -2.04 21.13
CA THR A 84 6.23 -0.64 20.75
C THR A 84 5.02 -0.59 19.81
N PRO A 85 3.86 -0.15 20.32
CA PRO A 85 2.67 0.09 19.50
C PRO A 85 2.89 1.15 18.40
N PRO A 86 2.09 1.15 17.33
CA PRO A 86 2.13 2.20 16.33
C PRO A 86 1.64 3.53 16.88
N VAL A 87 2.24 4.63 16.41
CA VAL A 87 1.87 5.99 16.80
C VAL A 87 1.40 6.74 15.55
N ALA A 88 0.26 7.41 15.64
CA ALA A 88 -0.16 8.38 14.65
C ALA A 88 0.69 9.65 14.79
N ARG A 89 1.10 10.25 13.67
CA ARG A 89 1.80 11.53 13.68
C ARG A 89 0.84 12.66 14.04
N ASP A 90 1.37 13.70 14.65
CA ASP A 90 0.60 14.90 14.97
C ASP A 90 -0.06 15.48 13.72
N GLY A 91 -1.33 15.84 13.83
CA GLY A 91 -2.12 16.34 12.72
C GLY A 91 -2.54 15.29 11.69
N CYS A 92 -2.22 14.01 11.91
CA CYS A 92 -2.62 12.90 11.03
C CYS A 92 -3.62 11.98 11.72
N ARG A 93 -4.62 11.52 10.96
CA ARG A 93 -5.51 10.44 11.38
C ARG A 93 -5.02 9.12 10.80
N HIS A 94 -4.77 8.12 11.64
CA HIS A 94 -4.39 6.78 11.21
C HIS A 94 -5.63 5.91 11.07
N ASN A 95 -5.89 5.35 9.91
CA ASN A 95 -7.07 4.52 9.65
C ASN A 95 -6.92 3.06 10.11
N PHE A 96 -5.74 2.69 10.62
CA PHE A 96 -5.40 1.34 11.10
C PHE A 96 -5.83 0.22 10.13
N TYR A 97 -5.50 0.38 8.85
CA TYR A 97 -5.61 -0.73 7.89
C TYR A 97 -4.85 -1.96 8.39
N VAL A 98 -3.67 -1.72 8.94
CA VAL A 98 -2.88 -2.69 9.72
C VAL A 98 -2.45 -2.00 11.01
N TRP A 99 -2.60 -2.67 12.14
CA TRP A 99 -2.04 -2.26 13.41
C TRP A 99 -0.71 -2.99 13.59
N MET A 100 0.40 -2.27 13.39
CA MET A 100 1.74 -2.85 13.29
C MET A 100 2.58 -2.49 14.51
N MET A 101 2.89 -3.48 15.34
CA MET A 101 3.73 -3.35 16.53
C MET A 101 5.18 -3.70 16.20
N LYS A 102 6.13 -2.99 16.80
CA LYS A 102 7.54 -3.40 16.81
C LYS A 102 7.81 -4.29 18.01
N VAL A 103 8.62 -5.32 17.77
CA VAL A 103 9.06 -6.28 18.78
C VAL A 103 10.58 -6.17 18.89
N ASP A 104 11.06 -5.87 20.09
CA ASP A 104 12.50 -5.90 20.43
C ASP A 104 12.85 -7.27 21.00
N GLU A 105 13.42 -8.11 20.16
CA GLU A 105 13.79 -9.49 20.49
C GLU A 105 14.82 -9.56 21.64
N ALA A 106 15.73 -8.58 21.72
CA ALA A 106 16.75 -8.53 22.77
C ALA A 106 16.13 -8.29 24.15
N THR A 107 15.18 -7.38 24.24
CA THR A 107 14.46 -7.08 25.49
C THR A 107 13.52 -8.20 25.89
N LEU A 108 12.80 -8.81 24.94
CA LEU A 108 11.89 -9.91 25.22
C LEU A 108 12.60 -11.24 25.47
N GLY A 109 13.85 -11.40 25.04
CA GLY A 109 14.61 -12.65 25.14
C GLY A 109 14.10 -13.78 24.24
N VAL A 110 13.20 -13.47 23.30
CA VAL A 110 12.63 -14.42 22.34
C VAL A 110 12.58 -13.81 20.95
N SER A 111 12.61 -14.65 19.91
CA SER A 111 12.47 -14.16 18.54
C SER A 111 11.05 -13.68 18.25
N ARG A 112 10.92 -12.73 17.32
CA ARG A 112 9.62 -12.26 16.83
C ARG A 112 8.76 -13.40 16.30
N SER A 113 9.35 -14.40 15.67
CA SER A 113 8.62 -15.57 15.18
C SER A 113 8.01 -16.36 16.34
N LEU A 114 8.80 -16.69 17.36
CA LEU A 114 8.31 -17.42 18.53
C LEU A 114 7.22 -16.63 19.28
N PHE A 115 7.39 -15.32 19.41
CA PHE A 115 6.37 -14.45 19.99
C PHE A 115 5.06 -14.47 19.19
N SER A 116 5.16 -14.41 17.86
CA SER A 116 3.99 -14.52 16.97
C SER A 116 3.28 -15.86 17.09
N ASP A 117 4.05 -16.96 17.15
CA ASP A 117 3.50 -18.31 17.29
C ASP A 117 2.79 -18.48 18.64
N ALA A 118 3.35 -17.92 19.72
CA ALA A 118 2.74 -17.91 21.04
C ALA A 118 1.41 -17.15 21.05
N LEU A 119 1.36 -15.95 20.46
CA LEU A 119 0.12 -15.18 20.30
C LEU A 119 -0.95 -15.94 19.51
N ALA A 120 -0.54 -16.63 18.45
CA ALA A 120 -1.46 -17.45 17.66
C ALA A 120 -1.98 -18.64 18.47
N ALA A 121 -1.15 -19.26 19.30
CA ALA A 121 -1.56 -20.34 20.20
C ALA A 121 -2.56 -19.89 21.29
N GLU A 122 -2.45 -18.62 21.73
CA GLU A 122 -3.44 -17.98 22.61
C GLU A 122 -4.72 -17.54 21.89
N GLY A 123 -4.82 -17.81 20.59
CA GLY A 123 -6.00 -17.50 19.76
C GLY A 123 -6.03 -16.06 19.24
N PHE A 124 -4.92 -15.31 19.31
CA PHE A 124 -4.83 -13.96 18.78
C PHE A 124 -4.35 -13.99 17.31
N PRO A 125 -5.18 -13.59 16.32
CA PRO A 125 -4.79 -13.58 14.92
C PRO A 125 -3.68 -12.55 14.68
N ASN A 126 -2.55 -12.98 14.20
CA ASN A 126 -1.42 -12.11 13.89
C ASN A 126 -0.57 -12.67 12.74
N ALA A 127 0.35 -11.84 12.23
CA ALA A 127 1.32 -12.24 11.22
C ALA A 127 2.63 -11.47 11.41
N THR A 128 3.75 -12.06 11.06
CA THR A 128 5.06 -11.41 11.12
C THR A 128 5.45 -10.81 9.77
N GLY A 129 5.72 -9.50 9.76
CA GLY A 129 6.08 -8.76 8.56
C GLY A 129 4.91 -8.65 7.58
N TYR A 130 4.94 -7.60 6.76
CA TYR A 130 3.89 -7.39 5.75
C TYR A 130 4.38 -7.81 4.36
N VAL A 131 5.56 -7.32 3.99
CA VAL A 131 6.25 -7.65 2.74
C VAL A 131 7.76 -7.60 2.96
N ALA A 132 8.51 -8.31 2.13
CA ALA A 132 9.96 -8.13 2.09
C ALA A 132 10.30 -6.80 1.40
N PRO A 133 11.44 -6.15 1.75
CA PRO A 133 11.94 -5.00 1.01
C PRO A 133 12.01 -5.28 -0.49
N LEU A 134 11.49 -4.39 -1.32
CA LEU A 134 11.33 -4.63 -2.76
C LEU A 134 12.65 -5.05 -3.45
N TYR A 135 13.75 -4.38 -3.11
CA TYR A 135 15.05 -4.67 -3.70
C TYR A 135 15.60 -6.07 -3.33
N ARG A 136 15.01 -6.77 -2.34
CA ARG A 136 15.32 -8.17 -2.01
C ARG A 136 14.48 -9.17 -2.80
N LEU A 137 13.43 -8.72 -3.48
CA LEU A 137 12.61 -9.62 -4.27
C LEU A 137 13.35 -10.15 -5.50
N PRO A 138 13.10 -11.41 -5.92
CA PRO A 138 13.80 -12.04 -7.04
C PRO A 138 13.76 -11.20 -8.32
N MET A 139 12.64 -10.52 -8.61
CA MET A 139 12.51 -9.66 -9.77
C MET A 139 13.59 -8.58 -9.84
N PHE A 140 13.88 -7.93 -8.71
CA PHE A 140 14.90 -6.89 -8.64
C PHE A 140 16.31 -7.47 -8.60
N LYS A 141 16.53 -8.51 -7.80
CA LYS A 141 17.84 -9.17 -7.70
C LYS A 141 18.31 -9.79 -9.01
N GLN A 142 17.42 -10.43 -9.73
CA GLN A 142 17.69 -11.04 -11.03
C GLN A 142 17.56 -10.05 -12.19
N ARG A 143 17.03 -8.85 -11.93
CA ARG A 143 16.80 -7.81 -12.95
C ARG A 143 15.92 -8.32 -14.10
N ILE A 144 14.86 -9.04 -13.78
CA ILE A 144 13.90 -9.60 -14.74
C ILE A 144 12.51 -9.09 -14.39
N ALA A 145 11.86 -8.35 -15.30
CA ALA A 145 10.50 -7.87 -15.10
C ALA A 145 9.60 -8.22 -16.29
N ILE A 146 9.89 -7.70 -17.47
CA ILE A 146 9.07 -7.90 -18.65
C ILE A 146 9.91 -8.57 -19.75
N GLY A 147 9.38 -9.66 -20.32
CA GLY A 147 10.09 -10.46 -21.29
C GLY A 147 11.23 -11.27 -20.69
N ARG A 148 12.19 -11.68 -21.52
CA ARG A 148 13.32 -12.53 -21.13
C ARG A 148 14.66 -11.78 -21.08
N GLU A 149 14.70 -10.54 -21.57
CA GLU A 149 15.93 -9.75 -21.75
C GLU A 149 16.16 -8.74 -20.63
N GLY A 150 15.35 -8.80 -19.54
CA GLY A 150 15.54 -7.96 -18.36
C GLY A 150 15.07 -6.50 -18.52
N TRP A 151 14.21 -6.19 -19.49
CA TRP A 151 13.60 -4.86 -19.54
C TRP A 151 12.66 -4.64 -18.32
N PRO A 152 12.61 -3.46 -17.67
CA PRO A 152 13.31 -2.19 -17.97
C PRO A 152 14.70 -2.05 -17.30
N PHE A 153 15.20 -3.06 -16.61
CA PHE A 153 16.49 -2.99 -15.89
C PHE A 153 17.70 -2.86 -16.81
N THR A 154 17.54 -3.18 -18.09
CA THR A 154 18.57 -2.94 -19.12
C THR A 154 18.82 -1.47 -19.42
N LEU A 155 17.93 -0.57 -18.96
CA LEU A 155 18.10 0.88 -19.14
C LEU A 155 19.12 1.51 -18.17
N THR A 156 19.63 0.74 -17.22
CA THR A 156 20.62 1.19 -16.25
C THR A 156 21.53 0.04 -15.84
N GLU A 157 22.77 0.37 -15.48
CA GLU A 157 23.70 -0.60 -14.92
C GLU A 157 23.57 -0.75 -13.40
N ARG A 158 22.69 -0.01 -12.76
CA ARG A 158 22.47 -0.13 -11.32
C ARG A 158 22.02 -1.54 -10.95
N THR A 159 22.62 -2.05 -9.88
CA THR A 159 22.22 -3.30 -9.23
C THR A 159 21.51 -3.01 -7.92
N TYR A 160 20.95 -4.05 -7.32
CA TYR A 160 20.27 -3.95 -6.02
C TYR A 160 21.02 -4.69 -4.92
N ASP A 161 22.31 -5.07 -5.18
CA ASP A 161 23.08 -5.89 -4.25
C ASP A 161 23.59 -5.09 -3.07
N ASP A 162 23.97 -3.82 -3.31
CA ASP A 162 24.53 -2.93 -2.29
C ASP A 162 23.48 -2.02 -1.64
N ILE A 163 22.19 -2.25 -1.91
CA ILE A 163 21.14 -1.44 -1.32
C ILE A 163 20.79 -1.96 0.06
N ALA A 164 20.85 -1.06 1.04
CA ALA A 164 20.37 -1.29 2.39
C ALA A 164 19.46 -0.15 2.84
N CYS A 165 18.34 -0.51 3.43
CA CYS A 165 17.39 0.43 4.04
C CYS A 165 17.15 0.01 5.49
N PRO A 166 18.06 0.36 6.42
CA PRO A 166 18.07 -0.17 7.79
C PRO A 166 16.77 0.06 8.57
N ILE A 167 16.01 1.12 8.20
CA ILE A 167 14.72 1.40 8.84
C ILE A 167 13.61 0.49 8.30
N THR A 168 13.79 -0.05 7.10
CA THR A 168 12.80 -0.93 6.45
C THR A 168 13.09 -2.41 6.73
N GLU A 169 14.35 -2.74 6.96
CA GLU A 169 14.82 -4.09 7.24
C GLU A 169 14.61 -4.48 8.69
#